data_11cbecd730345963df312599f8399eef
#
_entry.id   11cbecd730345963df312599f8399eef
#
_cell.length_a   1.000
_cell.length_b   1.000
_cell.length_c   1.000
_cell.angle_alpha   90.00
_cell.angle_beta   90.00
_cell.angle_gamma   90.00
#
_symmetry.space_group_name_H-M   'P 1'
#
loop_
_entity.id
_entity.type
_entity.pdbx_description
1 polymer ?
#
loop_
_entity_poly.entity_id
_entity_poly.type
_entity_poly.pdbx_seq_one_letter_code
_entity_poly.pdbx_strand_id
1 'polypeptide(L)'
;MSNARKTLKILALIYFVLGIASLVIAGVGIVKGSLDSTYGPNAMLAAAVLAIKGLVDLAAGVAGIKGANKPSQVDGAFKLGIVAAIATIAQAVLTLPAFGGDAINFGAFVIVVYDLFFIQQAHDIKAENKDRL
;
A
#
# COMPACT_ATOMS: atom_id res chain seq x y z
N MET A 1 -1.76 20.48 -14.67
CA MET A 1 -1.48 19.13 -14.13
C MET A 1 -2.29 18.12 -14.94
N SER A 2 -1.65 17.07 -15.45
CA SER A 2 -2.33 16.03 -16.22
C SER A 2 -3.29 15.20 -15.37
N ASN A 3 -4.20 14.47 -16.02
CA ASN A 3 -5.13 13.60 -15.31
C ASN A 3 -4.39 12.49 -14.55
N ALA A 4 -3.33 11.93 -15.12
CA ALA A 4 -2.51 10.93 -14.45
C ALA A 4 -1.88 11.48 -13.17
N ARG A 5 -1.38 12.71 -13.19
CA ARG A 5 -0.80 13.37 -12.00
C ARG A 5 -1.84 13.62 -10.91
N LYS A 6 -3.03 14.09 -11.30
CA LYS A 6 -4.15 14.29 -10.34
C LYS A 6 -4.55 12.97 -9.70
N THR A 7 -4.72 11.95 -10.52
CA THR A 7 -5.10 10.61 -10.05
C THR A 7 -4.04 10.02 -9.13
N LEU A 8 -2.76 10.11 -9.51
CA LEU A 8 -1.66 9.62 -8.67
C LEU A 8 -1.65 10.32 -7.31
N LYS A 9 -1.89 11.62 -7.29
CA LYS A 9 -1.92 12.39 -6.04
C LYS A 9 -3.06 11.91 -5.12
N ILE A 10 -4.24 11.67 -5.66
CA ILE A 10 -5.38 11.15 -4.90
C ILE A 10 -5.07 9.76 -4.34
N LEU A 11 -4.56 8.87 -5.19
CA LEU A 11 -4.18 7.51 -4.77
C LEU A 11 -3.10 7.54 -3.70
N ALA A 12 -2.13 8.45 -3.83
CA ALA A 12 -1.05 8.62 -2.85
C ALA A 12 -1.59 9.10 -1.48
N LEU A 13 -2.56 9.99 -1.48
CA LEU A 13 -3.20 10.44 -0.24
C LEU A 13 -3.96 9.30 0.44
N ILE A 14 -4.62 8.44 -0.34
CA ILE A 14 -5.30 7.25 0.18
C ILE A 14 -4.26 6.28 0.78
N TYR A 15 -3.13 6.04 0.12
CA TYR A 15 -2.05 5.24 0.68
C TYR A 15 -1.56 5.80 2.01
N PHE A 16 -1.41 7.10 2.09
CA PHE A 16 -0.96 7.76 3.31
C PHE A 16 -1.93 7.49 4.47
N VAL A 17 -3.23 7.63 4.23
CA VAL A 17 -4.27 7.34 5.22
C VAL A 17 -4.28 5.85 5.61
N LEU A 18 -4.19 4.96 4.61
CA LEU A 18 -4.15 3.51 4.85
C LEU A 18 -2.91 3.12 5.65
N GLY A 19 -1.77 3.73 5.38
CA GLY A 19 -0.53 3.49 6.11
C GLY A 19 -0.65 3.88 7.57
N ILE A 20 -1.19 5.06 7.86
CA ILE A 20 -1.43 5.51 9.23
C ILE A 20 -2.41 4.56 9.94
N ALA A 21 -3.52 4.22 9.28
CA ALA A 21 -4.51 3.31 9.84
C ALA A 21 -3.91 1.94 10.18
N SER A 22 -3.09 1.39 9.28
CA SER A 22 -2.43 0.10 9.49
C SER A 22 -1.47 0.13 10.68
N LEU A 23 -0.69 1.20 10.83
CA LEU A 23 0.22 1.37 11.96
C LEU A 23 -0.54 1.50 13.29
N VAL A 24 -1.62 2.26 13.29
CA VAL A 24 -2.48 2.42 14.49
C VAL A 24 -3.11 1.08 14.87
N ILE A 25 -3.66 0.35 13.91
CA ILE A 25 -4.27 -0.97 14.16
C ILE A 25 -3.23 -1.94 14.70
N ALA A 26 -2.02 -1.96 14.14
CA ALA A 26 -0.94 -2.82 14.62
C ALA A 26 -0.56 -2.49 16.05
N GLY A 27 -0.34 -1.22 16.36
CA GLY A 27 0.06 -0.77 17.69
C GLY A 27 -1.01 -1.00 18.75
N VAL A 28 -2.24 -0.58 18.48
CA VAL A 28 -3.37 -0.77 19.38
C VAL A 28 -3.69 -2.25 19.56
N GLY A 29 -3.61 -3.02 18.47
CA GLY A 29 -3.84 -4.46 18.51
C GLY A 29 -2.87 -5.20 19.40
N ILE A 30 -1.58 -4.82 19.39
CA ILE A 30 -0.58 -5.39 20.30
C ILE A 30 -0.90 -5.01 21.75
N VAL A 31 -1.09 -3.71 22.02
CA VAL A 31 -1.26 -3.20 23.40
C VAL A 31 -2.54 -3.74 24.03
N LYS A 32 -3.65 -3.80 23.31
CA LYS A 32 -4.95 -4.24 23.82
C LYS A 32 -5.24 -5.73 23.61
N GLY A 33 -4.35 -6.45 22.92
CA GLY A 33 -4.59 -7.86 22.60
C GLY A 33 -5.73 -8.11 21.63
N SER A 34 -6.19 -7.08 20.91
CA SER A 34 -7.33 -7.21 19.98
C SER A 34 -7.02 -8.10 18.77
N LEU A 35 -5.75 -8.24 18.40
CA LEU A 35 -5.33 -9.16 17.34
C LEU A 35 -5.34 -10.63 17.78
N ASP A 36 -5.26 -10.90 19.08
CA ASP A 36 -5.27 -12.26 19.60
C ASP A 36 -6.58 -12.99 19.31
N SER A 37 -7.71 -12.25 19.34
CA SER A 37 -9.02 -12.83 19.04
C SER A 37 -9.18 -13.23 17.58
N THR A 38 -8.46 -12.57 16.67
CA THR A 38 -8.54 -12.83 15.22
C THR A 38 -7.45 -13.80 14.75
N TYR A 39 -6.23 -13.62 15.24
CA TYR A 39 -5.05 -14.32 14.74
C TYR A 39 -4.50 -15.38 15.71
N GLY A 40 -4.95 -15.39 16.98
CA GLY A 40 -4.50 -16.34 17.98
C GLY A 40 -2.97 -16.33 18.15
N PRO A 41 -2.29 -17.51 18.04
CA PRO A 41 -0.83 -17.57 18.18
C PRO A 41 -0.06 -16.74 17.16
N ASN A 42 -0.68 -16.38 16.05
CA ASN A 42 -0.08 -15.62 14.97
C ASN A 42 -0.29 -14.10 15.12
N ALA A 43 -0.83 -13.63 16.24
CA ALA A 43 -1.14 -12.20 16.44
C ALA A 43 0.09 -11.32 16.31
N MET A 44 1.25 -11.72 16.84
CA MET A 44 2.48 -10.96 16.74
C MET A 44 2.99 -10.90 15.30
N LEU A 45 2.92 -12.00 14.56
CA LEU A 45 3.26 -12.02 13.15
C LEU A 45 2.33 -11.12 12.34
N ALA A 46 1.04 -11.18 12.59
CA ALA A 46 0.05 -10.33 11.95
C ALA A 46 0.32 -8.85 12.22
N ALA A 47 0.64 -8.49 13.46
CA ALA A 47 0.98 -7.11 13.83
C ALA A 47 2.24 -6.64 13.11
N ALA A 48 3.27 -7.46 13.03
CA ALA A 48 4.51 -7.14 12.33
C ALA A 48 4.27 -6.91 10.83
N VAL A 49 3.51 -7.80 10.19
CA VAL A 49 3.15 -7.70 8.77
C VAL A 49 2.34 -6.43 8.52
N LEU A 50 1.36 -6.13 9.38
CA LEU A 50 0.54 -4.94 9.26
C LEU A 50 1.37 -3.66 9.42
N ALA A 51 2.31 -3.63 10.36
CA ALA A 51 3.20 -2.49 10.57
C ALA A 51 4.11 -2.26 9.36
N ILE A 52 4.70 -3.31 8.81
CA ILE A 52 5.55 -3.23 7.62
C ILE A 52 4.73 -2.74 6.42
N LYS A 53 3.54 -3.29 6.22
CA LYS A 53 2.64 -2.84 5.14
C LYS A 53 2.26 -1.36 5.31
N GLY A 54 2.00 -0.93 6.53
CA GLY A 54 1.71 0.47 6.85
C GLY A 54 2.87 1.39 6.50
N LEU A 55 4.11 1.02 6.81
CA LEU A 55 5.30 1.78 6.45
C LEU A 55 5.48 1.85 4.93
N VAL A 56 5.27 0.75 4.23
CA VAL A 56 5.33 0.71 2.76
C VAL A 56 4.29 1.64 2.15
N ASP A 57 3.06 1.62 2.65
CA ASP A 57 1.97 2.48 2.17
C ASP A 57 2.29 3.96 2.41
N LEU A 58 2.85 4.31 3.57
CA LEU A 58 3.29 5.68 3.84
C LEU A 58 4.38 6.13 2.86
N ALA A 59 5.36 5.27 2.62
CA ALA A 59 6.45 5.56 1.67
C ALA A 59 5.90 5.73 0.25
N ALA A 60 4.99 4.86 -0.19
CA ALA A 60 4.33 4.97 -1.49
C ALA A 60 3.50 6.25 -1.59
N GLY A 61 2.80 6.62 -0.53
CA GLY A 61 2.04 7.85 -0.45
C GLY A 61 2.92 9.09 -0.62
N VAL A 62 4.01 9.17 0.12
CA VAL A 62 4.97 10.28 0.02
C VAL A 62 5.59 10.34 -1.38
N ALA A 63 6.03 9.21 -1.91
CA ALA A 63 6.63 9.15 -3.25
C ALA A 63 5.62 9.51 -4.33
N GLY A 64 4.35 9.09 -4.19
CA GLY A 64 3.29 9.42 -5.12
C GLY A 64 2.98 10.91 -5.16
N ILE A 65 2.92 11.56 -3.99
CA ILE A 65 2.71 13.00 -3.91
C ILE A 65 3.88 13.74 -4.57
N LYS A 66 5.11 13.34 -4.27
CA LYS A 66 6.31 13.93 -4.90
C LYS A 66 6.29 13.75 -6.41
N GLY A 67 6.01 12.53 -6.89
CA GLY A 67 5.96 12.24 -8.33
C GLY A 67 4.84 12.98 -9.05
N ALA A 68 3.68 13.14 -8.40
CA ALA A 68 2.57 13.90 -8.96
C ALA A 68 2.88 15.40 -9.07
N ASN A 69 3.55 15.95 -8.07
CA ASN A 69 3.93 17.36 -8.06
C ASN A 69 5.14 17.64 -8.96
N LYS A 70 6.10 16.72 -9.00
CA LYS A 70 7.33 16.86 -9.77
C LYS A 70 7.60 15.58 -10.58
N PRO A 71 7.21 15.54 -11.87
CA PRO A 71 7.32 14.33 -12.68
C PRO A 71 8.72 13.70 -12.75
N SER A 72 9.77 14.49 -12.59
CA SER A 72 11.15 13.97 -12.53
C SER A 72 11.40 13.03 -11.33
N GLN A 73 10.51 13.04 -10.34
CA GLN A 73 10.60 12.19 -9.15
C GLN A 73 9.60 11.03 -9.16
N VAL A 74 8.90 10.81 -10.26
CA VAL A 74 7.85 9.79 -10.37
C VAL A 74 8.40 8.36 -10.29
N ASP A 75 9.67 8.16 -10.60
CA ASP A 75 10.29 6.82 -10.56
C ASP A 75 10.23 6.20 -9.14
N GLY A 76 10.35 7.03 -8.12
CA GLY A 76 10.17 6.58 -6.73
C GLY A 76 8.76 6.04 -6.48
N ALA A 77 7.73 6.71 -6.99
CA ALA A 77 6.35 6.25 -6.90
C ALA A 77 6.15 4.92 -7.63
N PHE A 78 6.73 4.79 -8.82
CA PHE A 78 6.66 3.55 -9.59
C PHE A 78 7.26 2.36 -8.83
N LYS A 79 8.47 2.54 -8.31
CA LYS A 79 9.17 1.49 -7.54
C LYS A 79 8.44 1.12 -6.25
N LEU A 80 8.00 2.12 -5.50
CA LEU A 80 7.28 1.87 -4.25
C LEU A 80 5.89 1.29 -4.48
N GLY A 81 5.25 1.60 -5.61
CA GLY A 81 4.02 0.93 -6.02
C GLY A 81 4.22 -0.57 -6.22
N ILE A 82 5.33 -0.96 -6.86
CA ILE A 82 5.69 -2.38 -7.02
C ILE A 82 5.92 -3.02 -5.65
N VAL A 83 6.67 -2.36 -4.77
CA VAL A 83 6.91 -2.86 -3.40
C VAL A 83 5.59 -3.00 -2.65
N ALA A 84 4.67 -2.05 -2.79
CA ALA A 84 3.35 -2.12 -2.17
C ALA A 84 2.54 -3.32 -2.67
N ALA A 85 2.56 -3.59 -3.98
CA ALA A 85 1.88 -4.75 -4.55
C ALA A 85 2.45 -6.07 -4.00
N ILE A 86 3.77 -6.18 -3.94
CA ILE A 86 4.45 -7.35 -3.36
C ILE A 86 4.07 -7.51 -1.87
N ALA A 87 4.08 -6.40 -1.12
CA ALA A 87 3.72 -6.41 0.30
C ALA A 87 2.26 -6.82 0.50
N THR A 88 1.34 -6.40 -0.35
CA THR A 88 -0.07 -6.81 -0.31
C THR A 88 -0.21 -8.33 -0.50
N ILE A 89 0.48 -8.87 -1.50
CA ILE A 89 0.47 -10.31 -1.77
C ILE A 89 1.06 -11.09 -0.59
N ALA A 90 2.20 -10.63 -0.06
CA ALA A 90 2.84 -11.25 1.09
C ALA A 90 1.93 -11.23 2.33
N GLN A 91 1.28 -10.12 2.60
CA GLN A 91 0.33 -10.01 3.71
C GLN A 91 -0.83 -10.98 3.54
N ALA A 92 -1.41 -11.06 2.35
CA ALA A 92 -2.51 -11.98 2.06
C ALA A 92 -2.10 -13.44 2.33
N VAL A 93 -0.93 -13.85 1.84
CA VAL A 93 -0.42 -15.22 2.02
C VAL A 93 -0.18 -15.53 3.50
N LEU A 94 0.46 -14.62 4.23
CA LEU A 94 0.81 -14.83 5.64
C LEU A 94 -0.42 -14.82 6.57
N THR A 95 -1.49 -14.15 6.20
CA THR A 95 -2.70 -14.05 7.03
C THR A 95 -3.81 -15.02 6.61
N LEU A 96 -3.67 -15.74 5.50
CA LEU A 96 -4.65 -16.70 5.00
C LEU A 96 -5.17 -17.70 6.07
N PRO A 97 -4.30 -18.34 6.88
CA PRO A 97 -4.77 -19.30 7.86
C PRO A 97 -5.70 -18.74 8.93
N ALA A 98 -5.59 -17.43 9.22
CA ALA A 98 -6.36 -16.79 10.28
C ALA A 98 -7.77 -16.39 9.85
N PHE A 99 -7.98 -16.12 8.56
CA PHE A 99 -9.25 -15.55 8.08
C PHE A 99 -10.13 -16.51 7.27
N GLY A 100 -9.66 -17.74 6.97
CA GLY A 100 -10.34 -18.57 5.97
C GLY A 100 -10.27 -17.94 4.58
N GLY A 101 -10.21 -18.75 3.53
CA GLY A 101 -9.73 -18.33 2.22
C GLY A 101 -10.51 -17.21 1.53
N ASP A 102 -11.86 -17.22 1.58
CA ASP A 102 -12.66 -16.44 0.64
C ASP A 102 -12.68 -14.92 0.93
N ALA A 103 -12.82 -14.52 2.18
CA ALA A 103 -12.92 -13.12 2.57
C ALA A 103 -11.60 -12.38 2.33
N ILE A 104 -10.47 -13.02 2.63
CA ILE A 104 -9.14 -12.45 2.41
C ILE A 104 -8.83 -12.32 0.92
N ASN A 105 -9.15 -13.34 0.15
CA ASN A 105 -8.88 -13.34 -1.29
C ASN A 105 -9.56 -12.17 -2.00
N PHE A 106 -10.79 -11.84 -1.63
CA PHE A 106 -11.49 -10.69 -2.21
C PHE A 106 -10.84 -9.36 -1.80
N GLY A 107 -10.58 -9.17 -0.51
CA GLY A 107 -9.94 -7.95 0.00
C GLY A 107 -8.54 -7.75 -0.59
N ALA A 108 -7.73 -8.81 -0.61
CA ALA A 108 -6.39 -8.76 -1.20
C ALA A 108 -6.46 -8.45 -2.70
N PHE A 109 -7.40 -9.04 -3.42
CA PHE A 109 -7.61 -8.77 -4.84
C PHE A 109 -7.89 -7.29 -5.09
N VAL A 110 -8.81 -6.69 -4.32
CA VAL A 110 -9.15 -5.26 -4.44
C VAL A 110 -7.91 -4.39 -4.21
N ILE A 111 -7.11 -4.69 -3.17
CA ILE A 111 -5.92 -3.90 -2.85
C ILE A 111 -4.83 -4.09 -3.92
N VAL A 112 -4.65 -5.29 -4.45
CA VAL A 112 -3.71 -5.53 -5.56
C VAL A 112 -4.12 -4.74 -6.80
N VAL A 113 -5.40 -4.70 -7.14
CA VAL A 113 -5.91 -3.89 -8.26
C VAL A 113 -5.62 -2.41 -8.01
N TYR A 114 -5.80 -1.93 -6.79
CA TYR A 114 -5.46 -0.57 -6.38
C TYR A 114 -3.95 -0.30 -6.58
N ASP A 115 -3.09 -1.20 -6.10
CA ASP A 115 -1.64 -1.08 -6.25
C ASP A 115 -1.23 -1.02 -7.72
N LEU A 116 -1.82 -1.87 -8.56
CA LEU A 116 -1.55 -1.89 -10.00
C LEU A 116 -2.01 -0.58 -10.67
N PHE A 117 -3.15 -0.05 -10.26
CA PHE A 117 -3.65 1.23 -10.77
C PHE A 117 -2.71 2.38 -10.41
N PHE A 118 -2.20 2.38 -9.17
CA PHE A 118 -1.19 3.35 -8.74
C PHE A 118 0.08 3.26 -9.59
N ILE A 119 0.58 2.04 -9.82
CA ILE A 119 1.75 1.80 -10.67
C ILE A 119 1.49 2.32 -12.09
N GLN A 120 0.31 2.05 -12.64
CA GLN A 120 -0.06 2.51 -13.98
C GLN A 120 -0.05 4.03 -14.07
N GLN A 121 -0.58 4.74 -13.09
CA GLN A 121 -0.56 6.20 -13.09
C GLN A 121 0.87 6.75 -13.04
N ALA A 122 1.74 6.16 -12.24
CA ALA A 122 3.15 6.53 -12.18
C ALA A 122 3.84 6.27 -13.53
N HIS A 123 3.55 5.14 -14.16
CA HIS A 123 4.06 4.80 -15.50
C HIS A 123 3.59 5.81 -16.55
N ASP A 124 2.32 6.19 -16.52
CA ASP A 124 1.75 7.14 -17.48
C ASP A 124 2.40 8.52 -17.35
N ILE A 125 2.66 8.97 -16.12
CA ILE A 125 3.37 10.23 -15.88
C ILE A 125 4.78 10.15 -16.45
N LYS A 126 5.46 9.04 -16.24
CA LYS A 126 6.80 8.82 -16.78
C LYS A 126 6.80 8.88 -18.32
N ALA A 127 5.80 8.25 -18.96
CA ALA A 127 5.63 8.27 -20.41
C ALA A 127 5.33 9.68 -20.95
N GLU A 128 4.43 10.42 -20.28
CA GLU A 128 4.07 11.80 -20.65
C GLU A 128 5.26 12.75 -20.61
N ASN A 129 6.22 12.49 -19.71
CA ASN A 129 7.34 13.38 -19.44
C ASN A 129 8.68 12.80 -19.90
N LYS A 130 8.65 11.80 -20.78
CA LYS A 130 9.83 11.06 -21.23
C LYS A 130 10.96 11.98 -21.72
N ASP A 131 10.61 13.04 -22.44
CA ASP A 131 11.58 13.98 -23.01
C ASP A 131 12.09 15.01 -22.00
N ARG A 132 11.51 15.03 -20.79
CA ARG A 132 11.83 15.99 -19.72
C ARG A 132 12.53 15.36 -18.52
N LEU A 133 12.67 14.04 -18.53
CA LEU A 133 13.25 13.30 -17.39
C LEU A 133 14.73 13.00 -17.55
#